data_5d4fa341321166c5e1e26cfdc8808cc5
#
_entry.id   5d4fa341321166c5e1e26cfdc8808cc5
#
_cell.length_a   1.000
_cell.length_b   1.000
_cell.length_c   1.000
_cell.angle_alpha   90.00
_cell.angle_beta   90.00
_cell.angle_gamma   90.00
#
_symmetry.space_group_name_H-M   'P 1'
#
loop_
_entity.id
_entity.type
_entity.pdbx_description
1 polymer ?
#
loop_
_entity_poly.entity_id
_entity_poly.type
_entity_poly.pdbx_seq_one_letter_code
_entity_poly.pdbx_strand_id
1 'polypeptide(L)'
;MNNSQNPHHLSSLFENNQAWVDSVTKDDPAYFQRLASQQSPEYLWIGCSDSRVPANQITGLAPGEVFVHRNIGNVIVHTDLNALSVIQFAIDQLKVKHIIVVG
;
A
#
# COMPACT_ATOMS: atom_id res chain seq x y z
N MET A 1 -22.78 -14.13 18.08
CA MET A 1 -21.70 -13.82 17.17
C MET A 1 -20.56 -14.81 17.37
N ASN A 2 -20.12 -15.44 16.34
CA ASN A 2 -19.03 -16.40 16.42
C ASN A 2 -17.67 -15.71 16.33
N ASN A 3 -16.60 -16.46 16.60
CA ASN A 3 -15.25 -15.92 16.63
C ASN A 3 -14.76 -15.45 15.27
N SER A 4 -15.26 -16.02 14.18
CA SER A 4 -14.83 -15.60 12.83
C SER A 4 -15.22 -14.17 12.53
N GLN A 5 -16.16 -13.60 13.28
CA GLN A 5 -16.58 -12.21 13.13
C GLN A 5 -15.88 -11.28 14.10
N ASN A 6 -15.06 -11.81 14.98
CA ASN A 6 -14.28 -11.00 15.91
C ASN A 6 -13.06 -10.43 15.18
N PRO A 7 -12.99 -9.08 15.00
CA PRO A 7 -11.89 -8.47 14.23
C PRO A 7 -10.52 -8.63 14.90
N HIS A 8 -10.47 -9.02 16.18
CA HIS A 8 -9.21 -9.22 16.91
C HIS A 8 -8.69 -10.65 16.81
N HIS A 9 -9.45 -11.55 16.20
CA HIS A 9 -9.02 -12.93 16.02
C HIS A 9 -8.17 -13.07 14.78
N LEU A 10 -6.94 -13.58 14.92
CA LEU A 10 -6.05 -13.75 13.77
C LEU A 10 -6.64 -14.69 12.72
N SER A 11 -7.37 -15.72 13.15
CA SER A 11 -7.99 -16.65 12.23
C SER A 11 -8.98 -15.96 11.29
N SER A 12 -9.73 -14.97 11.78
CA SER A 12 -10.66 -14.25 10.92
C SER A 12 -9.94 -13.38 9.89
N LEU A 13 -8.76 -12.87 10.22
CA LEU A 13 -7.94 -12.14 9.26
C LEU A 13 -7.44 -13.05 8.13
N PHE A 14 -7.02 -14.27 8.48
CA PHE A 14 -6.59 -15.24 7.46
C PHE A 14 -7.75 -15.69 6.59
N GLU A 15 -8.91 -15.90 7.18
CA GLU A 15 -10.12 -16.23 6.41
C GLU A 15 -10.49 -15.12 5.45
N ASN A 16 -10.46 -13.87 5.90
CA ASN A 16 -10.75 -12.72 5.07
C ASN A 16 -9.73 -12.57 3.95
N ASN A 17 -8.46 -12.82 4.25
CA ASN A 17 -7.40 -12.77 3.27
C ASN A 17 -7.62 -13.83 2.17
N GLN A 18 -7.96 -15.04 2.57
CA GLN A 18 -8.23 -16.11 1.61
C GLN A 18 -9.44 -15.78 0.73
N ALA A 19 -10.49 -15.23 1.33
CA ALA A 19 -11.67 -14.81 0.60
C ALA A 19 -11.35 -13.72 -0.42
N TRP A 20 -10.49 -12.78 -0.04
CA TRP A 20 -10.04 -11.72 -0.95
C TRP A 20 -9.21 -12.29 -2.11
N VAL A 21 -8.28 -13.20 -1.81
CA VAL A 21 -7.47 -13.87 -2.85
C VAL A 21 -8.39 -14.59 -3.84
N ASP A 22 -9.35 -15.34 -3.33
CA ASP A 22 -10.29 -16.09 -4.18
C ASP A 22 -11.12 -15.14 -5.05
N SER A 23 -11.54 -14.03 -4.49
CA SER A 23 -12.33 -13.03 -5.21
C SER A 23 -11.55 -12.40 -6.36
N VAL A 24 -10.32 -11.93 -6.08
CA VAL A 24 -9.54 -11.24 -7.12
C VAL A 24 -9.05 -12.20 -8.20
N THR A 25 -8.74 -13.45 -7.85
CA THR A 25 -8.28 -14.44 -8.83
C THR A 25 -9.42 -15.04 -9.64
N LYS A 26 -10.63 -15.05 -9.11
CA LYS A 26 -11.80 -15.47 -9.86
C LYS A 26 -12.09 -14.51 -11.02
N ASP A 27 -12.02 -13.20 -10.73
CA ASP A 27 -12.28 -12.17 -11.73
C ASP A 27 -11.08 -12.01 -12.68
N ASP A 28 -9.88 -12.24 -12.19
CA ASP A 28 -8.65 -12.04 -12.96
C ASP A 28 -7.61 -13.08 -12.53
N PRO A 29 -7.56 -14.24 -13.18
CA PRO A 29 -6.64 -15.32 -12.80
C PRO A 29 -5.17 -14.93 -12.83
N ALA A 30 -4.78 -13.91 -13.59
CA ALA A 30 -3.39 -13.45 -13.68
C ALA A 30 -3.08 -12.28 -12.76
N TYR A 31 -3.96 -11.96 -11.81
CA TYR A 31 -3.85 -10.78 -10.96
C TYR A 31 -2.50 -10.68 -10.25
N PHE A 32 -2.12 -11.71 -9.49
CA PHE A 32 -0.87 -11.69 -8.73
C PHE A 32 0.36 -11.81 -9.62
N GLN A 33 0.25 -12.56 -10.68
CA GLN A 33 1.34 -12.71 -11.63
C GLN A 33 1.69 -11.38 -12.29
N ARG A 34 0.68 -10.62 -12.65
CA ARG A 34 0.85 -9.29 -13.23
C ARG A 34 1.45 -8.32 -12.22
N LEU A 35 0.99 -8.35 -10.95
CA LEU A 35 1.55 -7.51 -9.90
C LEU A 35 3.01 -7.85 -9.61
N ALA A 36 3.38 -9.13 -9.66
CA ALA A 36 4.74 -9.57 -9.41
C ALA A 36 5.71 -9.14 -10.51
N SER A 37 5.23 -8.99 -11.75
CA SER A 37 6.07 -8.70 -12.89
C SER A 37 6.18 -7.21 -13.22
N GLN A 38 5.31 -6.37 -12.65
CA GLN A 38 5.28 -4.95 -12.96
C GLN A 38 5.21 -4.11 -11.69
N GLN A 39 6.12 -3.15 -11.60
CA GLN A 39 6.07 -2.12 -10.58
C GLN A 39 6.42 -0.79 -11.26
N SER A 40 5.38 -0.04 -11.63
CA SER A 40 5.54 1.23 -12.33
C SER A 40 4.62 2.28 -11.73
N PRO A 41 4.73 2.57 -10.42
CA PRO A 41 3.90 3.60 -9.81
C PRO A 41 4.27 4.97 -10.36
N GLU A 42 3.27 5.81 -10.55
CA GLU A 42 3.50 7.19 -10.96
C GLU A 42 3.60 8.14 -9.76
N TYR A 43 3.23 7.67 -8.59
CA TYR A 43 3.11 8.50 -7.39
C TYR A 43 3.89 7.91 -6.23
N LEU A 44 4.57 8.79 -5.49
CA LEU A 44 5.02 8.49 -4.13
C LEU A 44 4.07 9.20 -3.18
N TRP A 45 3.49 8.44 -2.27
CA TRP A 45 2.58 8.93 -1.25
C TRP A 45 3.27 8.90 0.09
N ILE A 46 3.39 10.05 0.74
CA ILE A 46 3.97 10.17 2.09
C ILE A 46 2.83 10.53 3.02
N GLY A 47 2.43 9.58 3.84
CA GLY A 47 1.29 9.74 4.72
C GLY A 47 1.60 9.47 6.18
N CYS A 48 0.61 9.72 7.02
CA CYS A 48 0.73 9.45 8.45
C CYS A 48 0.35 7.99 8.76
N SER A 49 1.14 7.35 9.61
CA SER A 49 0.86 5.98 10.05
C SER A 49 -0.44 5.89 10.85
N ASP A 50 -0.87 7.00 11.45
CA ASP A 50 -2.13 7.06 12.20
C ASP A 50 -3.36 7.27 11.30
N SER A 51 -3.16 7.44 10.01
CA SER A 51 -4.29 7.53 9.07
C SER A 51 -5.06 6.20 9.04
N ARG A 52 -6.38 6.27 9.04
CA ARG A 52 -7.24 5.09 9.07
C ARG A 52 -7.66 4.64 7.68
N VAL A 53 -7.22 5.33 6.65
CA VAL A 53 -7.59 4.99 5.27
C VAL A 53 -6.35 4.73 4.42
N PRO A 54 -6.34 3.64 3.64
CA PRO A 54 -5.23 3.33 2.74
C PRO A 54 -5.21 4.28 1.54
N ALA A 55 -4.00 4.62 1.07
CA ALA A 55 -3.81 5.53 -0.05
C ALA A 55 -4.53 5.06 -1.32
N ASN A 56 -4.42 3.77 -1.65
CA ASN A 56 -5.04 3.22 -2.84
C ASN A 56 -6.55 3.37 -2.81
N GLN A 57 -7.15 3.15 -1.65
CA GLN A 57 -8.59 3.16 -1.51
C GLN A 57 -9.19 4.55 -1.74
N ILE A 58 -8.56 5.58 -1.14
CA ILE A 58 -9.12 6.94 -1.23
C ILE A 58 -8.78 7.65 -2.53
N THR A 59 -7.82 7.14 -3.27
CA THR A 59 -7.44 7.72 -4.57
C THR A 59 -7.98 6.93 -5.75
N GLY A 60 -8.59 5.77 -5.51
CA GLY A 60 -9.07 4.93 -6.58
C GLY A 60 -7.99 4.24 -7.38
N LEU A 61 -6.78 4.17 -6.85
CA LEU A 61 -5.66 3.53 -7.52
C LEU A 61 -5.59 2.04 -7.19
N ALA A 62 -5.20 1.25 -8.16
CA ALA A 62 -4.99 -0.18 -7.97
C ALA A 62 -3.66 -0.46 -7.26
N PRO A 63 -3.50 -1.65 -6.65
CA PRO A 63 -2.21 -2.04 -6.11
C PRO A 63 -1.11 -1.92 -7.16
N GLY A 64 0.04 -1.39 -6.77
CA GLY A 64 1.18 -1.18 -7.66
C GLY A 64 1.21 0.18 -8.36
N GLU A 65 0.14 0.95 -8.28
CA GLU A 65 0.08 2.26 -8.94
C GLU A 65 0.60 3.39 -8.06
N VAL A 66 0.69 3.18 -6.75
CA VAL A 66 1.22 4.18 -5.82
C VAL A 66 2.26 3.52 -4.91
N PHE A 67 3.38 4.20 -4.73
CA PHE A 67 4.45 3.78 -3.83
C PHE A 67 4.28 4.54 -2.51
N VAL A 68 4.15 3.82 -1.40
CA VAL A 68 3.68 4.41 -0.14
C VAL A 68 4.76 4.38 0.93
N HIS A 69 5.00 5.53 1.55
CA HIS A 69 5.76 5.63 2.79
C HIS A 69 4.87 6.27 3.85
N ARG A 70 4.87 5.71 5.05
CA ARG A 70 4.12 6.26 6.18
C ARG A 70 4.98 6.32 7.41
N ASN A 71 4.88 7.43 8.13
CA ASN A 71 5.50 7.60 9.44
C ASN A 71 4.53 8.38 10.33
N ILE A 72 4.88 8.57 11.60
CA ILE A 72 4.03 9.36 12.48
C ILE A 72 4.17 10.85 12.10
N GLY A 73 3.03 11.44 11.72
CA GLY A 73 2.95 12.84 11.36
C GLY A 73 3.35 13.17 9.93
N ASN A 74 3.59 12.17 9.08
CA ASN A 74 4.00 12.35 7.67
C ASN A 74 5.15 13.36 7.52
N VAL A 75 6.14 13.28 8.43
CA VAL A 75 7.25 14.22 8.51
C VAL A 75 8.51 13.58 7.96
N ILE A 76 9.21 14.31 7.10
CA ILE A 76 10.51 13.90 6.59
C ILE A 76 11.54 14.91 7.10
N VAL A 77 12.46 14.44 7.94
CA VAL A 77 13.61 15.24 8.35
C VAL A 77 14.84 14.75 7.57
N HIS A 78 15.80 15.66 7.37
CA HIS A 78 16.96 15.38 6.51
C HIS A 78 17.89 14.28 7.04
N THR A 79 17.71 13.89 8.30
CA THR A 79 18.49 12.81 8.93
C THR A 79 17.74 11.49 8.98
N ASP A 80 16.52 11.44 8.50
CA ASP A 80 15.72 10.21 8.48
C ASP A 80 16.12 9.36 7.27
N LEU A 81 17.11 8.49 7.47
CA LEU A 81 17.62 7.66 6.39
C LEU A 81 16.57 6.72 5.82
N ASN A 82 15.62 6.29 6.63
CA ASN A 82 14.56 5.41 6.14
C ASN A 82 13.67 6.15 5.14
N ALA A 83 13.19 7.33 5.51
CA ALA A 83 12.36 8.12 4.60
C ALA A 83 13.14 8.54 3.35
N LEU A 84 14.41 8.93 3.52
CA LEU A 84 15.25 9.33 2.39
C LEU A 84 15.50 8.17 1.43
N SER A 85 15.67 6.94 1.95
CA SER A 85 15.85 5.77 1.10
C SER A 85 14.61 5.50 0.25
N VAL A 86 13.43 5.69 0.81
CA VAL A 86 12.18 5.53 0.07
C VAL A 86 12.07 6.56 -1.05
N ILE A 87 12.37 7.82 -0.73
CA ILE A 87 12.34 8.90 -1.73
C ILE A 87 13.35 8.64 -2.84
N GLN A 88 14.56 8.25 -2.49
CA GLN A 88 15.60 7.96 -3.48
C GLN A 88 15.18 6.81 -4.40
N PHE A 89 14.65 5.74 -3.82
CA PHE A 89 14.18 4.60 -4.60
C PHE A 89 13.05 5.01 -5.55
N ALA A 90 12.12 5.80 -5.05
CA ALA A 90 10.98 6.26 -5.85
C ALA A 90 11.43 7.10 -7.04
N ILE A 91 12.41 7.98 -6.83
CA ILE A 91 12.88 8.88 -7.87
C ILE A 91 13.83 8.17 -8.84
N ASP A 92 14.84 7.47 -8.31
CA ASP A 92 15.91 6.91 -9.12
C ASP A 92 15.54 5.60 -9.79
N GLN A 93 14.83 4.73 -9.09
CA GLN A 93 14.49 3.40 -9.59
C GLN A 93 13.10 3.35 -10.21
N LEU A 94 12.10 3.86 -9.52
CA LEU A 94 10.72 3.80 -9.99
C LEU A 94 10.35 4.98 -10.90
N LYS A 95 11.08 6.07 -10.81
CA LYS A 95 10.87 7.27 -11.64
C LYS A 95 9.46 7.79 -11.54
N VAL A 96 8.97 7.91 -10.31
CA VAL A 96 7.63 8.47 -10.05
C VAL A 96 7.55 9.90 -10.59
N LYS A 97 6.35 10.30 -10.99
CA LYS A 97 6.13 11.63 -11.59
C LYS A 97 5.64 12.63 -10.55
N HIS A 98 5.09 12.17 -9.47
CA HIS A 98 4.51 13.05 -8.44
C HIS A 98 4.85 12.54 -7.06
N ILE A 99 5.09 13.47 -6.14
CA ILE A 99 5.23 13.19 -4.71
C ILE A 99 4.09 13.90 -4.00
N ILE A 100 3.30 13.14 -3.26
CA ILE A 100 2.11 13.63 -2.57
C ILE A 100 2.32 13.47 -1.07
N VAL A 101 2.19 14.55 -0.31
CA VAL A 101 2.29 14.52 1.15
C VAL A 101 0.90 14.78 1.71
N VAL A 102 0.44 13.86 2.55
CA VAL A 102 -0.93 13.90 3.07
C VAL A 102 -0.92 13.84 4.59
N GLY A 103 -1.56 14.80 5.20
CA GLY A 103 -1.71 14.87 6.65
C GLY A 103 -2.80 13.98 7.22
#